data_36898f85f64c3f7dd63d9b6cce4e52ae
#
_entry.id   36898f85f64c3f7dd63d9b6cce4e52ae
#
_cell.length_a   1.000
_cell.length_b   1.000
_cell.length_c   1.000
_cell.angle_alpha   90.00
_cell.angle_beta   90.00
_cell.angle_gamma   90.00
#
_symmetry.space_group_name_H-M   'P 1'
#
loop_
_entity.id
_entity.type
_entity.pdbx_description
1 polymer ?
#
loop_
_entity_poly.entity_id
_entity_poly.type
_entity_poly.pdbx_seq_one_letter_code
_entity_poly.pdbx_strand_id
1 'polypeptide(L)'
;MTTIDTANACCAANAGEAAPVTDAVPRTIAEACDVVTTPHLTLPADGVFGGYGGSVLPAALERPMAEVAQAYDEARNDPEFYAEYLRLLREFVGRPSSLTFADRLSEELGGAQIVLKREDLNHTGSHKINHCLGEALLAKRMGKSTVIAETGAGQHLSLIHI
;
A
#
# COMPACT_ATOMS: atom_id res chain seq x y z
N MET A 1 8.94 31.27 8.80
CA MET A 1 9.39 29.89 8.71
C MET A 1 8.11 29.03 8.81
N THR A 2 7.48 28.81 7.66
CA THR A 2 6.14 28.18 7.57
C THR A 2 6.38 26.74 7.12
N THR A 3 6.25 25.80 8.05
CA THR A 3 6.29 24.37 7.75
C THR A 3 5.01 24.01 7.01
N ILE A 4 5.13 23.70 5.74
CA ILE A 4 4.05 23.14 4.93
C ILE A 4 3.99 21.64 5.26
N ASP A 5 3.00 21.25 6.05
CA ASP A 5 2.69 19.86 6.34
C ASP A 5 1.90 19.27 5.16
N THR A 6 2.62 18.86 4.11
CA THR A 6 2.03 18.30 2.89
C THR A 6 1.60 16.83 3.04
N ALA A 7 1.91 16.19 4.16
CA ALA A 7 1.59 14.77 4.37
C ALA A 7 0.15 14.52 4.84
N ASN A 8 -0.46 15.49 5.53
CA ASN A 8 -1.82 15.35 6.06
C ASN A 8 -2.93 15.77 5.09
N ALA A 9 -2.60 16.52 4.04
CA ALA A 9 -3.59 17.03 3.10
C ALA A 9 -4.17 15.93 2.18
N CYS A 10 -3.40 14.88 1.90
CA CYS A 10 -3.83 13.81 0.98
C CYS A 10 -4.80 12.80 1.60
N CYS A 11 -4.79 12.63 2.93
CA CYS A 11 -5.62 11.62 3.61
C CYS A 11 -6.88 12.17 4.27
N ALA A 12 -7.01 13.50 4.42
CA ALA A 12 -8.12 14.13 5.16
C ALA A 12 -9.23 14.69 4.27
N ALA A 13 -9.10 14.69 2.96
CA ALA A 13 -10.10 15.24 2.06
C ALA A 13 -10.92 14.11 1.40
N ASN A 14 -12.19 14.12 1.74
CA ASN A 14 -13.33 13.76 0.91
C ASN A 14 -14.16 12.54 1.32
N ALA A 15 -15.10 12.84 2.19
CA ALA A 15 -16.46 12.35 2.02
C ALA A 15 -17.24 13.41 1.19
N GLY A 16 -17.16 13.39 -0.12
CA GLY A 16 -17.88 14.30 -1.02
C GLY A 16 -17.64 13.96 -2.48
N GLU A 17 -18.69 13.95 -3.23
CA GLU A 17 -18.88 13.80 -4.68
C GLU A 17 -17.62 13.54 -5.55
N ALA A 18 -17.69 12.46 -6.34
CA ALA A 18 -16.67 12.11 -7.32
C ALA A 18 -16.44 13.27 -8.31
N ALA A 19 -15.22 13.79 -8.32
CA ALA A 19 -14.81 14.78 -9.31
C ALA A 19 -14.82 14.16 -10.72
N PRO A 20 -15.13 14.94 -11.77
CA PRO A 20 -15.12 14.44 -13.13
C PRO A 20 -13.71 13.99 -13.53
N VAL A 21 -13.63 12.80 -14.14
CA VAL A 21 -12.38 12.28 -14.72
C VAL A 21 -11.94 13.24 -15.82
N THR A 22 -10.82 13.93 -15.62
CA THR A 22 -10.19 14.74 -16.65
C THR A 22 -9.21 13.90 -17.45
N ASP A 23 -9.24 14.00 -18.78
CA ASP A 23 -8.31 13.28 -19.69
C ASP A 23 -6.84 13.76 -19.55
N ALA A 24 -6.55 14.71 -18.70
CA ALA A 24 -5.22 15.22 -18.49
C ALA A 24 -4.42 14.33 -17.50
N VAL A 25 -3.30 13.81 -17.97
CA VAL A 25 -2.37 13.08 -17.11
C VAL A 25 -1.78 14.02 -16.06
N PRO A 26 -1.90 13.72 -14.77
CA PRO A 26 -1.34 14.58 -13.72
C PRO A 26 0.18 14.65 -13.83
N ARG A 27 0.74 15.85 -13.78
CA ARG A 27 2.19 16.11 -13.89
C ARG A 27 2.86 16.34 -12.54
N THR A 28 2.08 16.44 -11.50
CA THR A 28 2.57 16.59 -10.11
C THR A 28 1.98 15.53 -9.20
N ILE A 29 2.65 15.28 -8.07
CA ILE A 29 2.14 14.34 -7.06
C ILE A 29 0.80 14.83 -6.48
N ALA A 30 0.61 16.15 -6.33
CA ALA A 30 -0.63 16.74 -5.87
C ALA A 30 -1.78 16.48 -6.86
N GLU A 31 -1.56 16.72 -8.15
CA GLU A 31 -2.52 16.42 -9.21
C GLU A 31 -2.85 14.92 -9.28
N ALA A 32 -1.86 14.05 -9.06
CA ALA A 32 -2.08 12.60 -9.02
C ALA A 32 -2.92 12.17 -7.81
N CYS A 33 -2.78 12.82 -6.66
CA CYS A 33 -3.61 12.57 -5.48
C CYS A 33 -5.08 12.97 -5.71
N ASP A 34 -5.34 14.06 -6.43
CA ASP A 34 -6.70 14.51 -6.73
C ASP A 34 -7.44 13.59 -7.73
N VAL A 35 -6.69 12.91 -8.60
CA VAL A 35 -7.26 11.98 -9.60
C VAL A 35 -7.56 10.60 -9.00
N VAL A 36 -6.86 10.19 -7.96
CA VAL A 36 -7.07 8.88 -7.30
C VAL A 36 -8.01 9.01 -6.09
N THR A 37 -9.19 9.57 -6.29
CA THR A 37 -10.34 9.21 -5.45
C THR A 37 -10.89 7.87 -5.94
N THR A 38 -10.17 6.79 -5.64
CA THR A 38 -10.77 5.46 -5.77
C THR A 38 -11.99 5.42 -4.85
N PRO A 39 -13.18 5.10 -5.37
CA PRO A 39 -14.29 4.81 -4.49
C PRO A 39 -13.79 3.76 -3.49
N HIS A 40 -14.00 3.98 -2.21
CA HIS A 40 -13.64 3.02 -1.18
C HIS A 40 -14.26 1.68 -1.56
N LEU A 41 -13.43 0.76 -2.03
CA LEU A 41 -13.86 -0.59 -2.32
C LEU A 41 -14.27 -1.18 -0.98
N THR A 42 -15.57 -1.22 -0.73
CA THR A 42 -16.10 -1.88 0.45
C THR A 42 -15.88 -3.37 0.25
N LEU A 43 -14.85 -3.90 0.90
CA LEU A 43 -14.59 -5.33 0.87
C LEU A 43 -15.74 -6.04 1.58
N PRO A 44 -16.31 -7.10 0.99
CA PRO A 44 -17.33 -7.89 1.68
C PRO A 44 -16.72 -8.53 2.93
N ALA A 45 -17.49 -8.55 4.01
CA ALA A 45 -17.02 -9.03 5.32
C ALA A 45 -16.62 -10.53 5.31
N ASP A 46 -17.19 -11.29 4.40
CA ASP A 46 -16.94 -12.73 4.22
C ASP A 46 -15.87 -13.04 3.15
N GLY A 47 -15.32 -12.01 2.52
CA GLY A 47 -14.34 -12.16 1.42
C GLY A 47 -14.95 -12.77 0.14
N VAL A 48 -16.27 -12.76 -0.02
CA VAL A 48 -16.95 -13.28 -1.21
C VAL A 48 -17.38 -12.15 -2.12
N PHE A 49 -16.95 -12.19 -3.38
CA PHE A 49 -17.22 -11.20 -4.42
C PHE A 49 -18.14 -11.80 -5.48
N GLY A 50 -19.43 -11.72 -5.29
CA GLY A 50 -20.42 -12.41 -6.15
C GLY A 50 -20.26 -13.93 -6.03
N GLY A 51 -19.90 -14.60 -7.12
CA GLY A 51 -19.63 -16.04 -7.16
C GLY A 51 -18.17 -16.44 -6.92
N TYR A 52 -17.30 -15.50 -6.51
CA TYR A 52 -15.86 -15.69 -6.40
C TYR A 52 -15.36 -15.30 -5.00
N GLY A 53 -14.25 -15.89 -4.59
CA GLY A 53 -13.63 -15.59 -3.30
C GLY A 53 -13.97 -16.62 -2.23
N GLY A 54 -13.97 -16.18 -0.98
CA GLY A 54 -14.05 -17.06 0.18
C GLY A 54 -12.68 -17.63 0.57
N SER A 55 -12.69 -18.48 1.60
CA SER A 55 -11.49 -19.08 2.16
C SER A 55 -11.62 -20.60 2.18
N VAL A 56 -10.66 -21.29 1.56
CA VAL A 56 -10.53 -22.75 1.65
C VAL A 56 -9.21 -23.04 2.36
N LEU A 57 -9.32 -23.38 3.65
CA LEU A 57 -8.16 -23.63 4.50
C LEU A 57 -8.16 -25.08 4.98
N PRO A 58 -6.96 -25.70 5.09
CA PRO A 58 -6.82 -26.93 5.89
C PRO A 58 -7.25 -26.68 7.34
N ALA A 59 -7.91 -27.64 7.96
CA ALA A 59 -8.42 -27.51 9.32
C ALA A 59 -7.37 -27.05 10.35
N ALA A 60 -6.11 -27.44 10.17
CA ALA A 60 -5.00 -27.01 11.02
C ALA A 60 -4.70 -25.50 10.96
N LEU A 61 -5.10 -24.82 9.88
CA LEU A 61 -4.85 -23.38 9.66
C LEU A 61 -6.07 -22.51 9.96
N GLU A 62 -7.25 -23.06 10.13
CA GLU A 62 -8.47 -22.30 10.37
C GLU A 62 -8.36 -21.37 11.59
N ARG A 63 -7.93 -21.92 12.73
CA ARG A 63 -7.75 -21.14 13.95
C ARG A 63 -6.64 -20.09 13.85
N PRO A 64 -5.41 -20.42 13.40
CA PRO A 64 -4.37 -19.42 13.22
C PRO A 64 -4.75 -18.28 12.27
N MET A 65 -5.45 -18.59 11.19
CA MET A 65 -5.90 -17.58 10.23
C MET A 65 -7.03 -16.69 10.80
N ALA A 66 -7.91 -17.26 11.61
CA ALA A 66 -8.91 -16.46 12.32
C ALA A 66 -8.26 -15.49 13.33
N GLU A 67 -7.21 -15.92 14.04
CA GLU A 67 -6.45 -15.06 14.95
C GLU A 67 -5.78 -13.89 14.18
N VAL A 68 -5.21 -14.16 13.00
CA VAL A 68 -4.62 -13.12 12.15
C VAL A 68 -5.69 -12.15 11.64
N ALA A 69 -6.81 -12.67 11.18
CA ALA A 69 -7.91 -11.84 10.67
C ALA A 69 -8.46 -10.88 11.75
N GLN A 70 -8.63 -11.39 12.97
CA GLN A 70 -9.05 -10.56 14.10
C GLN A 70 -8.00 -9.49 14.43
N ALA A 71 -6.74 -9.87 14.55
CA ALA A 71 -5.67 -8.94 14.86
C ALA A 71 -5.53 -7.85 13.78
N TYR A 72 -5.72 -8.20 12.51
CA TYR A 72 -5.74 -7.24 11.40
C TYR A 72 -6.91 -6.28 11.50
N ASP A 73 -8.10 -6.78 11.82
CA ASP A 73 -9.30 -5.93 11.96
C ASP A 73 -9.15 -4.93 13.12
N GLU A 74 -8.58 -5.35 14.22
CA GLU A 74 -8.23 -4.48 15.35
C GLU A 74 -7.16 -3.44 14.96
N ALA A 75 -6.09 -3.89 14.27
CA ALA A 75 -4.97 -3.01 13.89
C ALA A 75 -5.38 -1.94 12.87
N ARG A 76 -6.16 -2.28 11.86
CA ARG A 76 -6.61 -1.32 10.83
C ARG A 76 -7.52 -0.22 11.38
N ASN A 77 -8.17 -0.45 12.52
CA ASN A 77 -9.03 0.51 13.20
C ASN A 77 -8.29 1.26 14.33
N ASP A 78 -7.02 0.96 14.57
CA ASP A 78 -6.20 1.58 15.58
C ASP A 78 -5.37 2.75 14.99
N PRO A 79 -5.65 4.00 15.38
CA PRO A 79 -4.93 5.17 14.86
C PRO A 79 -3.43 5.14 15.17
N GLU A 80 -3.00 4.56 16.30
CA GLU A 80 -1.59 4.50 16.69
C GLU A 80 -0.82 3.51 15.80
N PHE A 81 -1.41 2.35 15.53
CA PHE A 81 -0.85 1.38 14.59
C PHE A 81 -0.68 1.98 13.20
N TYR A 82 -1.71 2.67 12.73
CA TYR A 82 -1.67 3.31 11.43
C TYR A 82 -0.64 4.43 11.35
N ALA A 83 -0.54 5.25 12.39
CA ALA A 83 0.46 6.32 12.48
C ALA A 83 1.90 5.76 12.46
N GLU A 84 2.18 4.68 13.21
CA GLU A 84 3.48 4.01 13.19
C GLU A 84 3.80 3.45 11.80
N TYR A 85 2.84 2.78 11.17
CA TYR A 85 2.99 2.26 9.81
C TYR A 85 3.32 3.36 8.80
N LEU A 86 2.56 4.47 8.81
CA LEU A 86 2.81 5.61 7.93
C LEU A 86 4.16 6.27 8.19
N ARG A 87 4.58 6.38 9.45
CA ARG A 87 5.89 6.89 9.82
C ARG A 87 7.01 6.05 9.20
N LEU A 88 6.92 4.73 9.35
CA LEU A 88 7.91 3.81 8.79
C LEU A 88 7.90 3.80 7.27
N LEU A 89 6.75 3.92 6.63
CA LEU A 89 6.67 4.08 5.19
C LEU A 89 7.43 5.31 4.70
N ARG A 90 7.37 6.43 5.43
CA ARG A 90 8.10 7.65 5.07
C ARG A 90 9.59 7.56 5.39
N GLU A 91 9.92 7.19 6.61
CA GLU A 91 11.28 7.31 7.15
C GLU A 91 12.18 6.14 6.74
N PHE A 92 11.62 4.95 6.63
CA PHE A 92 12.38 3.74 6.35
C PHE A 92 12.23 3.28 4.89
N VAL A 93 11.02 3.30 4.35
CA VAL A 93 10.76 2.83 2.97
C VAL A 93 11.08 3.88 1.93
N GLY A 94 10.86 5.17 2.23
CA GLY A 94 11.04 6.29 1.28
C GLY A 94 9.78 6.62 0.49
N ARG A 95 8.61 6.37 1.07
CA ARG A 95 7.33 6.72 0.45
C ARG A 95 6.92 8.18 0.74
N PRO A 96 6.16 8.83 -0.17
CA PRO A 96 5.67 8.29 -1.46
C PRO A 96 6.80 8.10 -2.47
N SER A 97 6.79 6.95 -3.18
CA SER A 97 7.74 6.71 -4.27
C SER A 97 7.50 7.65 -5.45
N SER A 98 8.58 8.08 -6.09
CA SER A 98 8.55 9.09 -7.17
C SER A 98 7.78 8.60 -8.40
N LEU A 99 7.27 9.56 -9.16
CA LEU A 99 6.83 9.38 -10.53
C LEU A 99 7.92 9.89 -11.48
N THR A 100 8.28 9.09 -12.48
CA THR A 100 9.20 9.47 -13.54
C THR A 100 8.49 9.47 -14.87
N PHE A 101 8.45 10.60 -15.55
CA PHE A 101 7.91 10.71 -16.90
C PHE A 101 8.94 10.20 -17.89
N ALA A 102 8.57 9.20 -18.69
CA ALA A 102 9.42 8.63 -19.73
C ALA A 102 9.16 9.31 -21.08
N ASP A 103 9.50 10.62 -21.17
CA ASP A 103 9.13 11.48 -22.27
C ASP A 103 9.67 10.95 -23.62
N ARG A 104 10.95 10.59 -23.67
CA ARG A 104 11.58 10.05 -24.88
C ARG A 104 10.91 8.76 -25.36
N LEU A 105 10.58 7.85 -24.44
CA LEU A 105 9.90 6.61 -24.78
C LEU A 105 8.46 6.87 -25.25
N SER A 106 7.78 7.82 -24.63
CA SER A 106 6.44 8.25 -25.02
C SER A 106 6.43 8.85 -26.42
N GLU A 107 7.41 9.70 -26.74
CA GLU A 107 7.57 10.28 -28.07
C GLU A 107 7.89 9.22 -29.13
N GLU A 108 8.81 8.31 -28.86
CA GLU A 108 9.20 7.22 -29.77
C GLU A 108 8.04 6.30 -30.12
N LEU A 109 7.20 5.98 -29.13
CA LEU A 109 6.04 5.11 -29.32
C LEU A 109 4.82 5.83 -29.92
N GLY A 110 4.80 7.17 -29.89
CA GLY A 110 3.74 7.97 -30.53
C GLY A 110 2.33 7.75 -30.00
N GLY A 111 2.20 7.38 -28.72
CA GLY A 111 0.93 7.05 -28.09
C GLY A 111 0.68 7.78 -26.77
N ALA A 112 0.20 7.07 -25.78
CA ALA A 112 -0.03 7.61 -24.44
C ALA A 112 1.28 8.03 -23.74
N GLN A 113 1.20 9.02 -22.86
CA GLN A 113 2.32 9.37 -22.02
C GLN A 113 2.64 8.24 -21.02
N ILE A 114 3.88 7.78 -21.01
CA ILE A 114 4.35 6.71 -20.12
C ILE A 114 4.89 7.33 -18.84
N VAL A 115 4.32 6.92 -17.72
CA VAL A 115 4.73 7.35 -16.40
C VAL A 115 5.11 6.13 -15.57
N LEU A 116 6.30 6.16 -15.00
CA LEU A 116 6.83 5.08 -14.16
C LEU A 116 6.61 5.41 -12.68
N LYS A 117 5.86 4.57 -11.98
CA LYS A 117 5.80 4.59 -10.52
C LYS A 117 7.02 3.85 -9.99
N ARG A 118 7.95 4.60 -9.39
CA ARG A 118 9.30 4.13 -9.07
C ARG A 118 9.37 3.34 -7.76
N GLU A 119 8.69 2.20 -7.70
CA GLU A 119 8.76 1.31 -6.53
C GLU A 119 10.13 0.60 -6.39
N ASP A 120 10.95 0.65 -7.44
CA ASP A 120 12.35 0.24 -7.43
C ASP A 120 13.26 1.14 -6.58
N LEU A 121 12.83 2.36 -6.28
CA LEU A 121 13.55 3.30 -5.41
C LEU A 121 13.20 3.17 -3.93
N ASN A 122 12.24 2.34 -3.59
CA ASN A 122 11.96 2.03 -2.19
C ASN A 122 13.16 1.33 -1.55
N HIS A 123 13.33 1.45 -0.24
CA HIS A 123 14.28 0.64 0.50
C HIS A 123 14.08 -0.84 0.17
N THR A 124 15.12 -1.60 -0.09
CA THR A 124 15.13 -2.97 -0.64
C THR A 124 14.89 -3.10 -2.15
N GLY A 125 14.67 -2.00 -2.87
CA GLY A 125 14.54 -2.01 -4.33
C GLY A 125 13.24 -2.61 -4.89
N SER A 126 12.19 -2.74 -4.07
CA SER A 126 10.95 -3.42 -4.44
C SER A 126 9.73 -2.88 -3.70
N HIS A 127 8.55 -3.03 -4.32
CA HIS A 127 7.26 -2.69 -3.70
C HIS A 127 6.90 -3.58 -2.50
N LYS A 128 7.50 -4.75 -2.38
CA LYS A 128 7.16 -5.74 -1.34
C LYS A 128 7.42 -5.25 0.08
N ILE A 129 8.36 -4.32 0.28
CA ILE A 129 8.61 -3.69 1.58
C ILE A 129 7.34 -3.07 2.18
N ASN A 130 6.42 -2.58 1.35
CA ASN A 130 5.20 -1.95 1.81
C ASN A 130 4.33 -2.89 2.65
N HIS A 131 4.03 -4.09 2.12
CA HIS A 131 3.21 -5.05 2.86
C HIS A 131 3.99 -5.77 3.95
N CYS A 132 5.26 -6.14 3.71
CA CYS A 132 6.06 -6.81 4.72
C CYS A 132 6.23 -6.00 5.99
N LEU A 133 6.33 -4.68 5.86
CA LEU A 133 6.38 -3.79 7.03
C LEU A 133 5.08 -3.84 7.84
N GLY A 134 3.92 -3.84 7.18
CA GLY A 134 2.62 -4.00 7.83
C GLY A 134 2.47 -5.36 8.50
N GLU A 135 2.89 -6.42 7.83
CA GLU A 135 2.89 -7.79 8.36
C GLU A 135 3.81 -7.92 9.58
N ALA A 136 5.01 -7.30 9.55
CA ALA A 136 5.95 -7.31 10.67
C ALA A 136 5.38 -6.58 11.89
N LEU A 137 4.77 -5.41 11.70
CA LEU A 137 4.09 -4.68 12.76
C LEU A 137 2.94 -5.48 13.36
N LEU A 138 2.15 -6.12 12.51
CA LEU A 138 1.03 -6.97 12.94
C LEU A 138 1.54 -8.18 13.74
N ALA A 139 2.56 -8.88 13.24
CA ALA A 139 3.17 -10.01 13.93
C ALA A 139 3.73 -9.61 15.30
N LYS A 140 4.39 -8.44 15.38
CA LYS A 140 4.88 -7.87 16.65
C LYS A 140 3.72 -7.59 17.61
N ARG A 141 2.63 -6.98 17.13
CA ARG A 141 1.42 -6.72 17.94
C ARG A 141 0.77 -8.01 18.46
N MET A 142 0.78 -9.07 17.65
CA MET A 142 0.31 -10.40 18.03
C MET A 142 1.26 -11.15 18.98
N GLY A 143 2.40 -10.56 19.37
CA GLY A 143 3.40 -11.19 20.24
C GLY A 143 4.13 -12.36 19.58
N LYS A 144 4.18 -12.42 18.24
CA LYS A 144 4.93 -13.47 17.54
C LYS A 144 6.42 -13.19 17.61
N SER A 145 7.19 -14.17 18.06
CA SER A 145 8.65 -14.09 18.19
C SER A 145 9.40 -14.58 16.95
N THR A 146 8.71 -15.24 16.03
CA THR A 146 9.31 -15.83 14.83
C THR A 146 8.39 -15.58 13.64
N VAL A 147 8.97 -15.08 12.56
CA VAL A 147 8.29 -14.88 11.27
C VAL A 147 9.01 -15.71 10.22
N ILE A 148 8.26 -16.40 9.40
CA ILE A 148 8.77 -17.20 8.29
C ILE A 148 8.30 -16.53 7.00
N ALA A 149 9.21 -16.31 6.07
CA ALA A 149 8.90 -15.76 4.76
C ALA A 149 9.20 -16.77 3.67
N GLU A 150 8.27 -16.96 2.76
CA GLU A 150 8.50 -17.68 1.51
C GLU A 150 8.86 -16.70 0.39
N THR A 151 9.77 -17.13 -0.49
CA THR A 151 10.17 -16.32 -1.62
C THR A 151 10.56 -17.18 -2.82
N GLY A 152 10.01 -16.88 -4.01
CA GLY A 152 10.41 -17.47 -5.26
C GLY A 152 11.62 -16.73 -5.88
N ALA A 153 11.48 -15.43 -6.09
CA ALA A 153 12.48 -14.59 -6.76
C ALA A 153 13.49 -13.91 -5.83
N GLY A 154 13.48 -14.19 -4.54
CA GLY A 154 14.40 -13.59 -3.57
C GLY A 154 14.01 -12.22 -3.06
N GLN A 155 12.95 -11.61 -3.57
CA GLN A 155 12.53 -10.24 -3.17
C GLN A 155 12.06 -10.13 -1.70
N HIS A 156 11.57 -11.22 -1.10
CA HIS A 156 11.23 -11.28 0.31
C HIS A 156 12.45 -11.49 1.22
N LEU A 157 13.53 -12.08 0.72
CA LEU A 157 14.72 -12.37 1.53
C LEU A 157 15.43 -11.11 2.01
N SER A 158 15.43 -10.03 1.21
CA SER A 158 16.00 -8.75 1.62
C SER A 158 15.23 -8.09 2.78
N LEU A 159 14.04 -8.58 3.09
CA LEU A 159 13.16 -8.08 4.15
C LEU A 159 13.35 -8.80 5.50
N ILE A 160 14.08 -9.90 5.53
CA ILE A 160 14.38 -10.64 6.78
C ILE A 160 15.29 -9.83 7.71
N HIS A 161 15.97 -8.82 7.19
CA HIS A 161 16.89 -7.96 7.94
C HIS A 161 16.24 -6.66 8.48
N ILE A 162 14.92 -6.55 8.44
CA ILE A 162 14.19 -5.40 8.96
C ILE A 162 14.02 -5.45 10.47
#